data_4a2e7fad2aef96df0807a1ad2d080bf6
#
_entry.id   4a2e7fad2aef96df0807a1ad2d080bf6
#
_cell.length_a   1.000
_cell.length_b   1.000
_cell.length_c   1.000
_cell.angle_alpha   90.00
_cell.angle_beta   90.00
_cell.angle_gamma   90.00
#
_symmetry.space_group_name_H-M   'P 1'
#
loop_
_entity.id
_entity.type
_entity.pdbx_description
1 polymer ?
#
loop_
_entity_poly.entity_id
_entity_poly.type
_entity_poly.pdbx_seq_one_letter_code
_entity_poly.pdbx_strand_id
1 'polypeptide(L)'
;AGVDVTHFLIESAEGETRRDITADEKNAGQATLTGLKAATAYKVSIYNNQKLRGNCKFETTEDYPEGYTIANLKEGDDLDAVLAEQQGDVILVFPAGSTFERTEKLSIPAQVNAVIFWGASGGVQPNFKPKEVTATENTTSIKFYNMNLYNNGNDKDYMINQDAMTTDVNISFDKCKVSKTRGILRVQGGGIGCSINNIEFTNTTFSEIGSYGVINTKDMTGNLNSIHISKCTFNDVAATNGATFTTAKNVTHPITFNIDQCTFYVCAQGSNKHLIDVNKVELHDIRITNCLFANCGSSDAKNKLCSIKGIVKETSDNWYTTDCAW
;
A
#
# COMPACT_ATOMS: atom_id res chain seq x y z
N ALA A 1 17.49 36.60 32.59
CA ALA A 1 18.78 36.39 31.95
C ALA A 1 18.68 35.15 31.04
N GLY A 2 18.82 35.36 29.73
CA GLY A 2 18.77 34.28 28.76
C GLY A 2 19.90 33.28 29.02
N VAL A 3 19.59 32.00 28.84
CA VAL A 3 20.59 30.93 28.92
C VAL A 3 21.51 31.05 27.67
N ASP A 4 22.80 31.28 27.90
CA ASP A 4 23.75 31.32 26.79
C ASP A 4 23.86 29.91 26.14
N VAL A 5 23.73 29.87 24.83
CA VAL A 5 23.82 28.63 24.02
C VAL A 5 24.82 28.83 22.88
N THR A 6 25.54 27.77 22.56
CA THR A 6 26.64 27.85 21.60
C THR A 6 26.40 27.05 20.32
N HIS A 7 25.84 25.86 20.43
CA HIS A 7 25.64 24.98 19.26
C HIS A 7 24.54 23.95 19.48
N PHE A 8 24.08 23.42 18.36
CA PHE A 8 23.28 22.19 18.28
C PHE A 8 24.17 21.00 17.96
N LEU A 9 23.86 19.85 18.55
CA LEU A 9 24.29 18.55 18.08
C LEU A 9 23.06 17.83 17.49
N ILE A 10 23.11 17.51 16.21
CA ILE A 10 22.04 16.90 15.44
C ILE A 10 22.43 15.47 15.15
N GLU A 11 21.74 14.51 15.75
CA GLU A 11 22.03 13.08 15.70
C GLU A 11 20.95 12.37 14.87
N SER A 12 21.34 11.44 14.00
CA SER A 12 20.45 10.52 13.28
C SER A 12 21.12 9.14 13.16
N ALA A 13 20.46 8.18 12.56
CA ALA A 13 21.05 6.87 12.27
C ALA A 13 22.28 6.93 11.33
N GLU A 14 22.45 8.02 10.58
CA GLU A 14 23.54 8.22 9.64
C GLU A 14 24.77 8.90 10.27
N GLY A 15 24.65 9.36 11.50
CA GLY A 15 25.72 10.04 12.23
C GLY A 15 25.27 11.28 12.96
N GLU A 16 26.24 12.08 13.39
CA GLU A 16 26.01 13.33 14.09
C GLU A 16 26.63 14.51 13.35
N THR A 17 25.96 15.66 13.44
CA THR A 17 26.42 16.92 12.88
C THR A 17 26.32 18.01 13.94
N ARG A 18 27.44 18.75 14.13
CA ARG A 18 27.46 19.95 14.95
C ARG A 18 27.15 21.18 14.11
N ARG A 19 26.24 22.05 14.60
CA ARG A 19 25.91 23.34 14.01
C ARG A 19 25.98 24.43 15.07
N ASP A 20 26.83 25.43 14.86
CA ASP A 20 26.94 26.58 15.77
C ASP A 20 25.71 27.49 15.64
N ILE A 21 25.29 28.08 16.75
CA ILE A 21 24.14 28.99 16.83
C ILE A 21 24.64 30.41 16.52
N THR A 22 24.02 31.07 15.55
CA THR A 22 24.39 32.41 15.13
C THR A 22 23.96 33.48 16.18
N ALA A 23 24.51 34.67 16.08
CA ALA A 23 24.14 35.78 16.94
C ALA A 23 22.68 36.19 16.75
N ASP A 24 22.18 36.16 15.51
CA ASP A 24 20.79 36.50 15.19
C ASP A 24 19.81 35.48 15.77
N GLU A 25 20.12 34.19 15.70
CA GLU A 25 19.33 33.11 16.30
C GLU A 25 19.28 33.24 17.83
N LYS A 26 20.39 33.61 18.46
CA LYS A 26 20.44 33.88 19.91
C LYS A 26 19.56 35.06 20.28
N ASN A 27 19.62 36.14 19.51
CA ASN A 27 18.81 37.35 19.74
C ASN A 27 17.33 37.06 19.50
N ALA A 28 17.00 36.28 18.46
CA ALA A 28 15.63 35.87 18.15
C ALA A 28 15.07 34.83 19.13
N GLY A 29 15.95 34.09 19.83
CA GLY A 29 15.55 32.96 20.66
C GLY A 29 15.01 31.78 19.84
N GLN A 30 15.26 31.76 18.55
CA GLN A 30 14.74 30.80 17.60
C GLN A 30 15.79 30.44 16.56
N ALA A 31 15.85 29.16 16.16
CA ALA A 31 16.71 28.69 15.08
C ALA A 31 15.93 27.76 14.16
N THR A 32 16.22 27.86 12.86
CA THR A 32 15.69 26.94 11.86
C THR A 32 16.78 25.94 11.46
N LEU A 33 16.49 24.65 11.58
CA LEU A 33 17.36 23.60 11.13
C LEU A 33 16.97 23.24 9.67
N THR A 34 17.92 23.35 8.76
CA THR A 34 17.74 23.04 7.34
C THR A 34 18.64 21.88 6.92
N GLY A 35 18.37 21.27 5.74
CA GLY A 35 19.19 20.17 5.22
C GLY A 35 18.96 18.85 5.94
N LEU A 36 17.87 18.72 6.70
CA LEU A 36 17.48 17.46 7.28
C LEU A 36 16.89 16.57 6.19
N LYS A 37 17.21 15.27 6.22
CA LYS A 37 16.63 14.30 5.30
C LYS A 37 15.19 14.02 5.67
N ALA A 38 14.34 13.76 4.69
CA ALA A 38 12.97 13.32 4.88
C ALA A 38 12.90 11.94 5.55
N ALA A 39 11.76 11.65 6.19
CA ALA A 39 11.46 10.38 6.87
C ALA A 39 12.59 9.88 7.79
N THR A 40 13.24 10.81 8.48
CA THR A 40 14.43 10.53 9.29
C THR A 40 14.20 10.94 10.73
N ALA A 41 14.44 10.02 11.65
CA ALA A 41 14.41 10.30 13.08
C ALA A 41 15.66 11.07 13.52
N TYR A 42 15.45 12.20 14.16
CA TYR A 42 16.49 13.06 14.69
C TYR A 42 16.40 13.23 16.19
N LYS A 43 17.54 13.36 16.82
CA LYS A 43 17.68 13.91 18.17
C LYS A 43 18.50 15.17 18.08
N VAL A 44 17.94 16.29 18.48
CA VAL A 44 18.63 17.58 18.51
C VAL A 44 18.88 17.97 19.94
N SER A 45 20.15 18.15 20.28
CA SER A 45 20.61 18.58 21.59
C SER A 45 21.21 19.99 21.49
N ILE A 46 20.85 20.86 22.43
CA ILE A 46 21.38 22.23 22.51
C ILE A 46 22.40 22.34 23.65
N TYR A 47 23.52 22.96 23.39
CA TYR A 47 24.66 23.06 24.32
C TYR A 47 25.08 24.50 24.59
N ASN A 48 25.59 24.73 25.81
CA ASN A 48 26.50 25.83 26.11
C ASN A 48 27.89 25.22 26.34
N ASN A 49 28.78 25.39 25.37
CA ASN A 49 30.06 24.70 25.30
C ASN A 49 29.91 23.18 25.50
N GLN A 50 30.34 22.65 26.62
CA GLN A 50 30.22 21.21 26.94
C GLN A 50 28.97 20.86 27.73
N LYS A 51 28.19 21.85 28.18
CA LYS A 51 27.04 21.61 29.04
C LYS A 51 25.75 21.50 28.22
N LEU A 52 25.13 20.32 28.28
CA LEU A 52 23.79 20.09 27.72
C LEU A 52 22.76 21.01 28.37
N ARG A 53 21.95 21.68 27.57
CA ARG A 53 20.87 22.59 28.02
C ARG A 53 19.48 22.03 27.78
N GLY A 54 19.35 21.18 26.79
CA GLY A 54 18.10 20.51 26.46
C GLY A 54 18.24 19.65 25.21
N ASN A 55 17.27 18.82 24.95
CA ASN A 55 17.16 18.05 23.72
C ASN A 55 15.69 17.85 23.33
N CYS A 56 15.48 17.58 22.05
CA CYS A 56 14.21 17.09 21.53
C CYS A 56 14.47 15.95 20.54
N LYS A 57 13.44 15.12 20.36
CA LYS A 57 13.43 14.09 19.33
C LYS A 57 12.24 14.34 18.43
N PHE A 58 12.43 14.18 17.14
CA PHE A 58 11.37 14.29 16.14
C PHE A 58 11.74 13.45 14.93
N GLU A 59 10.78 13.21 14.08
CA GLU A 59 10.97 12.62 12.77
C GLU A 59 10.55 13.64 11.72
N THR A 60 11.34 13.80 10.68
CA THR A 60 10.97 14.65 9.54
C THR A 60 9.89 13.96 8.72
N THR A 61 8.99 14.74 8.13
CA THR A 61 7.99 14.23 7.19
C THR A 61 8.66 13.66 5.95
N GLU A 62 7.97 12.76 5.27
CA GLU A 62 8.40 12.30 3.96
C GLU A 62 8.21 13.40 2.92
N ASP A 63 9.04 13.40 1.87
CA ASP A 63 8.84 14.28 0.74
C ASP A 63 7.66 13.77 -0.09
N TYR A 64 6.70 14.63 -0.34
CA TYR A 64 5.60 14.31 -1.24
C TYR A 64 6.09 14.31 -2.69
N PRO A 65 5.52 13.43 -3.56
CA PRO A 65 5.78 13.49 -4.99
C PRO A 65 5.49 14.87 -5.57
N GLU A 66 6.36 15.32 -6.46
CA GLU A 66 6.18 16.60 -7.16
C GLU A 66 4.93 16.57 -8.07
N GLY A 67 4.32 17.73 -8.28
CA GLY A 67 3.17 17.89 -9.19
C GLY A 67 1.82 17.61 -8.57
N TYR A 68 1.76 17.21 -7.31
CA TYR A 68 0.51 16.95 -6.61
C TYR A 68 0.04 18.17 -5.78
N THR A 69 -1.25 18.42 -5.77
CA THR A 69 -1.89 19.31 -4.79
C THR A 69 -2.03 18.57 -3.45
N ILE A 70 -1.65 19.21 -2.36
CA ILE A 70 -1.68 18.59 -1.02
C ILE A 70 -2.91 19.10 -0.25
N ALA A 71 -3.81 18.19 0.09
CA ALA A 71 -4.96 18.42 0.95
C ALA A 71 -4.73 17.77 2.33
N ASN A 72 -4.41 18.59 3.33
CA ASN A 72 -4.24 18.13 4.71
C ASN A 72 -5.61 17.94 5.36
N LEU A 73 -5.94 16.71 5.69
CA LEU A 73 -7.21 16.35 6.33
C LEU A 73 -7.18 16.61 7.84
N LYS A 74 -8.36 16.81 8.39
CA LYS A 74 -8.63 16.78 9.83
C LYS A 74 -9.58 15.64 10.12
N GLU A 75 -9.45 15.03 11.29
CA GLU A 75 -10.40 14.00 11.72
C GLU A 75 -11.82 14.54 11.71
N GLY A 76 -12.72 13.82 11.04
CA GLY A 76 -14.11 14.25 10.84
C GLY A 76 -14.40 14.97 9.51
N ASP A 77 -13.37 15.26 8.70
CA ASP A 77 -13.59 15.84 7.37
C ASP A 77 -14.39 14.87 6.47
N ASP A 78 -15.29 15.42 5.68
CA ASP A 78 -16.00 14.70 4.64
C ASP A 78 -15.11 14.56 3.39
N LEU A 79 -14.65 13.35 3.12
CA LEU A 79 -13.75 13.06 2.01
C LEU A 79 -14.37 13.34 0.63
N ASP A 80 -15.69 13.18 0.47
CA ASP A 80 -16.35 13.52 -0.81
C ASP A 80 -16.30 15.04 -1.03
N ALA A 81 -16.59 15.83 0.00
CA ALA A 81 -16.51 17.29 -0.08
C ALA A 81 -15.08 17.75 -0.34
N VAL A 82 -14.09 17.20 0.38
CA VAL A 82 -12.68 17.55 0.16
C VAL A 82 -12.24 17.21 -1.26
N LEU A 83 -12.55 16.01 -1.77
CA LEU A 83 -12.19 15.60 -3.13
C LEU A 83 -12.90 16.42 -4.21
N ALA A 84 -14.14 16.84 -3.96
CA ALA A 84 -14.91 17.66 -4.91
C ALA A 84 -14.27 19.03 -5.17
N GLU A 85 -13.49 19.55 -4.21
CA GLU A 85 -12.76 20.81 -4.33
C GLU A 85 -11.41 20.67 -5.04
N GLN A 86 -10.92 19.44 -5.26
CA GLN A 86 -9.62 19.18 -5.87
C GLN A 86 -9.70 19.03 -7.38
N GLN A 87 -8.57 19.27 -8.05
CA GLN A 87 -8.38 19.08 -9.49
C GLN A 87 -7.00 18.49 -9.79
N GLY A 88 -6.88 17.68 -10.84
CA GLY A 88 -5.61 17.09 -11.26
C GLY A 88 -5.13 16.01 -10.30
N ASP A 89 -3.87 16.05 -9.95
CA ASP A 89 -3.23 15.05 -9.10
C ASP A 89 -3.22 15.53 -7.64
N VAL A 90 -3.69 14.69 -6.71
CA VAL A 90 -3.98 15.08 -5.33
C VAL A 90 -3.37 14.11 -4.33
N ILE A 91 -2.80 14.65 -3.26
CA ILE A 91 -2.46 13.90 -2.05
C ILE A 91 -3.42 14.29 -0.93
N LEU A 92 -4.19 13.32 -0.44
CA LEU A 92 -4.98 13.46 0.78
C LEU A 92 -4.13 13.01 1.96
N VAL A 93 -3.70 13.92 2.81
CA VAL A 93 -2.83 13.64 3.96
C VAL A 93 -3.68 13.37 5.20
N PHE A 94 -3.68 12.13 5.65
CA PHE A 94 -4.36 11.68 6.86
C PHE A 94 -3.46 11.89 8.08
N PRO A 95 -3.90 12.61 9.13
CA PRO A 95 -3.09 12.81 10.32
C PRO A 95 -2.71 11.49 10.99
N ALA A 96 -1.49 11.39 11.52
CA ALA A 96 -1.04 10.21 12.25
C ALA A 96 -2.00 9.89 13.41
N GLY A 97 -2.38 8.61 13.55
CA GLY A 97 -3.28 8.12 14.58
C GLY A 97 -4.77 8.45 14.40
N SER A 98 -5.14 9.23 13.37
CA SER A 98 -6.54 9.55 13.08
C SER A 98 -7.32 8.34 12.59
N THR A 99 -8.66 8.45 12.63
CA THR A 99 -9.57 7.42 12.13
C THR A 99 -10.62 8.04 11.21
N PHE A 100 -10.70 7.53 9.99
CA PHE A 100 -11.71 7.89 9.01
C PHE A 100 -12.54 6.66 8.63
N GLU A 101 -13.84 6.72 8.82
CA GLU A 101 -14.75 5.63 8.47
C GLU A 101 -15.84 6.12 7.53
N ARG A 102 -16.08 5.33 6.48
CA ARG A 102 -17.15 5.61 5.52
C ARG A 102 -18.21 4.52 5.55
N THR A 103 -19.43 4.91 5.29
CA THR A 103 -20.58 4.01 5.10
C THR A 103 -20.94 3.86 3.64
N GLU A 104 -20.52 4.80 2.79
CA GLU A 104 -20.78 4.81 1.36
C GLU A 104 -19.47 4.68 0.55
N LYS A 105 -19.60 4.19 -0.67
CA LYS A 105 -18.50 4.07 -1.63
C LYS A 105 -17.88 5.45 -1.91
N LEU A 106 -16.56 5.51 -1.99
CA LEU A 106 -15.81 6.68 -2.42
C LEU A 106 -15.52 6.58 -3.92
N SER A 107 -16.18 7.39 -4.73
CA SER A 107 -15.86 7.52 -6.15
C SER A 107 -14.88 8.66 -6.36
N ILE A 108 -13.78 8.42 -7.06
CA ILE A 108 -12.83 9.49 -7.40
C ILE A 108 -13.51 10.42 -8.40
N PRO A 109 -13.63 11.74 -8.12
CA PRO A 109 -14.29 12.67 -9.04
C PRO A 109 -13.56 12.77 -10.39
N ALA A 110 -14.30 13.01 -11.46
CA ALA A 110 -13.76 13.04 -12.83
C ALA A 110 -12.68 14.11 -13.06
N GLN A 111 -12.64 15.16 -12.23
CA GLN A 111 -11.61 16.20 -12.30
C GLN A 111 -10.33 15.85 -11.55
N VAL A 112 -10.29 14.73 -10.82
CA VAL A 112 -9.11 14.21 -10.12
C VAL A 112 -8.51 13.08 -10.95
N ASN A 113 -7.28 13.28 -11.44
CA ASN A 113 -6.60 12.30 -12.29
C ASN A 113 -5.87 11.23 -11.47
N ALA A 114 -5.11 11.65 -10.47
CA ALA A 114 -4.42 10.74 -9.58
C ALA A 114 -4.71 11.09 -8.11
N VAL A 115 -4.89 10.08 -7.27
CA VAL A 115 -5.09 10.29 -5.84
C VAL A 115 -4.14 9.42 -5.03
N ILE A 116 -3.48 10.05 -4.05
CA ILE A 116 -2.70 9.35 -3.03
C ILE A 116 -3.38 9.56 -1.68
N PHE A 117 -3.82 8.47 -1.06
CA PHE A 117 -4.24 8.43 0.33
C PHE A 117 -2.99 8.23 1.17
N TRP A 118 -2.50 9.30 1.78
CA TRP A 118 -1.20 9.37 2.44
C TRP A 118 -1.35 9.44 3.96
N GLY A 119 -0.88 8.42 4.66
CA GLY A 119 -0.77 8.47 6.12
C GLY A 119 0.46 9.26 6.54
N ALA A 120 0.27 10.33 7.29
CA ALA A 120 1.36 11.13 7.81
C ALA A 120 2.31 10.28 8.67
N SER A 121 3.62 10.52 8.54
CA SER A 121 4.68 9.91 9.36
C SER A 121 4.75 10.54 10.77
N GLY A 122 5.61 9.98 11.63
CA GLY A 122 5.86 10.53 12.97
C GLY A 122 4.88 10.05 14.05
N GLY A 123 4.11 9.00 13.78
CA GLY A 123 3.17 8.44 14.76
C GLY A 123 2.59 7.09 14.34
N VAL A 124 1.47 6.74 14.94
CA VAL A 124 0.71 5.54 14.55
C VAL A 124 0.10 5.77 13.17
N GLN A 125 0.17 4.77 12.29
CA GLN A 125 -0.51 4.82 10.99
C GLN A 125 -1.99 5.21 11.16
N PRO A 126 -2.52 6.14 10.35
CA PRO A 126 -3.93 6.46 10.40
C PRO A 126 -4.78 5.28 9.97
N ASN A 127 -5.95 5.18 10.55
CA ASN A 127 -6.96 4.17 10.25
C ASN A 127 -7.90 4.69 9.16
N PHE A 128 -8.10 3.93 8.11
CA PHE A 128 -9.08 4.27 7.09
C PHE A 128 -9.95 3.07 6.72
N LYS A 129 -11.25 3.25 6.83
CA LYS A 129 -12.27 2.32 6.40
C LYS A 129 -13.01 2.94 5.21
N PRO A 130 -12.55 2.67 3.98
CA PRO A 130 -13.09 3.33 2.80
C PRO A 130 -14.49 2.85 2.42
N LYS A 131 -14.94 1.71 2.95
CA LYS A 131 -15.97 0.85 2.40
C LYS A 131 -15.55 0.31 1.04
N GLU A 132 -15.58 1.11 0.00
CA GLU A 132 -15.03 0.80 -1.33
C GLU A 132 -14.53 2.08 -1.99
N VAL A 133 -13.42 2.00 -2.71
CA VAL A 133 -12.92 3.07 -3.57
C VAL A 133 -13.12 2.65 -5.03
N THR A 134 -13.56 3.57 -5.86
CA THR A 134 -13.78 3.33 -7.29
C THR A 134 -13.12 4.43 -8.12
N ALA A 135 -12.32 4.04 -9.10
CA ALA A 135 -11.82 4.94 -10.14
C ALA A 135 -12.93 5.32 -11.12
N THR A 136 -12.83 6.50 -11.72
CA THR A 136 -13.65 6.94 -12.85
C THR A 136 -12.84 6.90 -14.15
N GLU A 137 -13.44 7.26 -15.27
CA GLU A 137 -12.80 7.18 -16.59
C GLU A 137 -11.51 8.01 -16.73
N ASN A 138 -11.40 9.10 -15.97
CA ASN A 138 -10.23 9.98 -15.98
C ASN A 138 -9.17 9.62 -14.92
N THR A 139 -9.46 8.66 -14.06
CA THR A 139 -8.52 8.27 -12.98
C THR A 139 -7.36 7.48 -13.56
N THR A 140 -6.16 8.01 -13.44
CA THR A 140 -4.91 7.38 -13.89
C THR A 140 -4.17 6.65 -12.79
N SER A 141 -4.41 7.01 -11.51
CA SER A 141 -3.74 6.37 -10.38
C SER A 141 -4.55 6.46 -9.08
N ILE A 142 -4.55 5.35 -8.35
CA ILE A 142 -4.97 5.28 -6.94
C ILE A 142 -3.85 4.64 -6.14
N LYS A 143 -3.32 5.39 -5.16
CA LYS A 143 -2.27 4.90 -4.26
C LYS A 143 -2.68 5.04 -2.81
N PHE A 144 -2.41 4.00 -2.01
CA PHE A 144 -2.44 4.05 -0.55
C PHE A 144 -1.01 3.95 -0.03
N TYR A 145 -0.65 4.86 0.85
CA TYR A 145 0.68 4.96 1.40
C TYR A 145 0.65 5.13 2.92
N ASN A 146 1.36 4.27 3.64
CA ASN A 146 1.51 4.33 5.10
C ASN A 146 0.16 4.35 5.86
N MET A 147 -0.79 3.50 5.47
CA MET A 147 -2.16 3.46 6.00
C MET A 147 -2.48 2.12 6.68
N ASN A 148 -3.32 2.15 7.69
CA ASN A 148 -4.01 0.97 8.21
C ASN A 148 -5.43 0.94 7.62
N LEU A 149 -5.67 0.05 6.68
CA LEU A 149 -6.90 -0.07 5.88
C LEU A 149 -7.71 -1.28 6.36
N TYR A 150 -9.00 -1.10 6.57
CA TYR A 150 -9.88 -2.20 6.99
C TYR A 150 -11.33 -1.95 6.57
N ASN A 151 -12.17 -3.00 6.65
CA ASN A 151 -13.60 -2.94 6.42
C ASN A 151 -14.40 -3.67 7.51
N ASN A 152 -15.64 -4.04 7.23
CA ASN A 152 -16.56 -4.63 8.21
C ASN A 152 -16.41 -6.15 8.41
N GLY A 153 -15.38 -6.74 7.86
CA GLY A 153 -15.13 -8.18 7.91
C GLY A 153 -14.83 -8.76 6.53
N ASN A 154 -14.28 -9.97 6.54
CA ASN A 154 -13.75 -10.64 5.35
C ASN A 154 -14.81 -11.15 4.35
N ASP A 155 -16.08 -11.06 4.65
CA ASP A 155 -17.20 -11.48 3.80
C ASP A 155 -17.99 -10.31 3.16
N LYS A 156 -17.57 -9.08 3.44
CA LYS A 156 -18.21 -7.84 2.95
C LYS A 156 -17.19 -6.99 2.21
N ASP A 157 -17.61 -5.91 1.70
CA ASP A 157 -16.91 -4.80 1.06
C ASP A 157 -15.46 -5.05 0.55
N TYR A 158 -15.06 -4.39 -0.49
CA TYR A 158 -13.73 -4.45 -1.08
C TYR A 158 -12.96 -3.17 -0.73
N MET A 159 -11.61 -3.19 -0.80
CA MET A 159 -10.85 -1.94 -0.73
C MET A 159 -11.06 -1.14 -1.99
N ILE A 160 -10.90 -1.77 -3.15
CA ILE A 160 -11.19 -1.19 -4.46
C ILE A 160 -12.17 -2.11 -5.17
N ASN A 161 -13.31 -1.57 -5.55
CA ASN A 161 -14.30 -2.28 -6.34
C ASN A 161 -14.55 -1.49 -7.62
N GLN A 162 -13.90 -1.90 -8.70
CA GLN A 162 -13.97 -1.21 -9.97
C GLN A 162 -15.23 -1.64 -10.72
N ASP A 163 -16.20 -0.75 -10.79
CA ASP A 163 -17.49 -0.94 -11.44
C ASP A 163 -17.76 0.10 -12.56
N ALA A 164 -16.77 0.93 -12.88
CA ALA A 164 -16.84 1.93 -13.92
C ALA A 164 -15.74 1.73 -14.98
N MET A 165 -15.92 2.28 -16.17
CA MET A 165 -14.92 2.27 -17.22
C MET A 165 -13.68 3.05 -16.75
N THR A 166 -12.50 2.49 -17.01
CA THR A 166 -11.22 3.17 -16.77
C THR A 166 -10.26 2.89 -17.92
N THR A 167 -9.33 3.81 -18.12
CA THR A 167 -8.27 3.66 -19.10
C THR A 167 -6.93 3.63 -18.39
N ASP A 168 -6.29 2.44 -18.36
CA ASP A 168 -4.93 2.24 -17.89
C ASP A 168 -4.62 2.77 -16.48
N VAL A 169 -5.53 2.55 -15.52
CA VAL A 169 -5.34 2.97 -14.13
C VAL A 169 -4.19 2.22 -13.45
N ASN A 170 -3.37 2.93 -12.69
CA ASN A 170 -2.35 2.36 -11.80
C ASN A 170 -2.91 2.24 -10.39
N ILE A 171 -2.73 1.09 -9.75
CA ILE A 171 -3.21 0.82 -8.39
C ILE A 171 -2.04 0.39 -7.53
N SER A 172 -1.81 1.07 -6.41
CA SER A 172 -0.69 0.71 -5.54
C SER A 172 -0.99 0.84 -4.05
N PHE A 173 -0.33 -0.05 -3.28
CA PHE A 173 -0.31 -0.03 -1.81
C PHE A 173 1.15 -0.13 -1.38
N ASP A 174 1.61 0.82 -0.59
CA ASP A 174 2.96 0.82 -0.05
C ASP A 174 2.97 1.15 1.44
N LYS A 175 3.73 0.39 2.22
CA LYS A 175 3.82 0.52 3.68
C LYS A 175 2.45 0.45 4.40
N CYS A 176 1.50 -0.30 3.83
CA CYS A 176 0.15 -0.41 4.38
C CYS A 176 -0.05 -1.68 5.22
N LYS A 177 -1.07 -1.63 6.08
CA LYS A 177 -1.70 -2.81 6.66
C LYS A 177 -3.12 -2.87 6.14
N VAL A 178 -3.52 -3.99 5.55
CA VAL A 178 -4.85 -4.14 4.96
C VAL A 178 -5.51 -5.38 5.53
N SER A 179 -6.71 -5.23 6.11
CA SER A 179 -7.35 -6.35 6.80
C SER A 179 -8.88 -6.31 6.74
N LYS A 180 -9.51 -7.44 7.13
CA LYS A 180 -10.95 -7.55 7.41
C LYS A 180 -11.80 -7.08 6.24
N THR A 181 -11.48 -7.53 5.04
CA THR A 181 -12.20 -7.19 3.82
C THR A 181 -12.44 -8.44 2.98
N ARG A 182 -13.49 -8.42 2.15
CA ARG A 182 -13.81 -9.53 1.26
C ARG A 182 -12.77 -9.75 0.16
N GLY A 183 -12.15 -8.67 -0.29
CA GLY A 183 -11.07 -8.65 -1.27
C GLY A 183 -10.42 -7.28 -1.34
N ILE A 184 -9.22 -7.21 -1.91
CA ILE A 184 -8.52 -5.93 -2.04
C ILE A 184 -8.95 -5.24 -3.33
N LEU A 185 -8.68 -5.83 -4.47
CA LEU A 185 -9.07 -5.33 -5.78
C LEU A 185 -10.05 -6.28 -6.45
N ARG A 186 -11.23 -5.79 -6.77
CA ARG A 186 -12.18 -6.48 -7.61
C ARG A 186 -12.52 -5.63 -8.83
N VAL A 187 -12.58 -6.23 -10.00
CA VAL A 187 -13.27 -5.68 -11.16
C VAL A 187 -14.62 -6.37 -11.27
N GLN A 188 -15.70 -5.62 -11.16
CA GLN A 188 -17.04 -6.15 -11.18
C GLN A 188 -17.45 -6.54 -12.60
N GLY A 189 -18.10 -7.70 -12.75
CA GLY A 189 -18.55 -8.21 -14.04
C GLY A 189 -19.64 -7.34 -14.69
N GLY A 190 -19.92 -7.60 -15.96
CA GLY A 190 -20.97 -6.91 -16.71
C GLY A 190 -20.47 -6.16 -17.94
N GLY A 191 -19.30 -6.50 -18.47
CA GLY A 191 -18.78 -5.96 -19.72
C GLY A 191 -18.20 -4.55 -19.60
N ILE A 192 -17.77 -4.19 -18.40
CA ILE A 192 -17.13 -2.91 -18.13
C ILE A 192 -15.75 -2.89 -18.77
N GLY A 193 -15.50 -1.94 -19.67
CA GLY A 193 -14.21 -1.67 -20.28
C GLY A 193 -13.23 -1.05 -19.29
N CYS A 194 -12.80 -1.86 -18.29
CA CYS A 194 -11.81 -1.45 -17.33
C CYS A 194 -10.44 -1.93 -17.76
N SER A 195 -9.49 -1.00 -17.94
CA SER A 195 -8.09 -1.31 -18.18
C SER A 195 -7.26 -0.88 -16.99
N ILE A 196 -6.34 -1.77 -16.57
CA ILE A 196 -5.41 -1.56 -15.48
C ILE A 196 -3.99 -1.68 -16.04
N ASN A 197 -3.21 -0.61 -15.94
CA ASN A 197 -1.84 -0.62 -16.42
C ASN A 197 -0.92 -1.39 -15.46
N ASN A 198 -0.94 -1.05 -14.19
CA ASN A 198 -0.09 -1.68 -13.19
C ASN A 198 -0.81 -1.85 -11.86
N ILE A 199 -0.58 -3.00 -11.21
CA ILE A 199 -0.93 -3.25 -9.81
C ILE A 199 0.38 -3.44 -9.06
N GLU A 200 0.64 -2.61 -8.06
CA GLU A 200 1.88 -2.65 -7.29
C GLU A 200 1.61 -2.72 -5.79
N PHE A 201 2.13 -3.74 -5.13
CA PHE A 201 2.10 -3.87 -3.68
C PHE A 201 3.52 -3.98 -3.14
N THR A 202 3.89 -3.07 -2.24
CA THR A 202 5.21 -3.04 -1.63
C THR A 202 5.12 -2.86 -0.12
N ASN A 203 5.99 -3.53 0.63
CA ASN A 203 6.12 -3.36 2.09
C ASN A 203 4.77 -3.44 2.85
N THR A 204 3.80 -4.20 2.33
CA THR A 204 2.41 -4.20 2.82
C THR A 204 2.04 -5.55 3.42
N THR A 205 1.27 -5.51 4.51
CA THR A 205 0.70 -6.71 5.13
C THR A 205 -0.78 -6.81 4.78
N PHE A 206 -1.19 -7.96 4.26
CA PHE A 206 -2.59 -8.33 4.00
C PHE A 206 -2.99 -9.44 4.97
N SER A 207 -4.08 -9.24 5.71
CA SER A 207 -4.54 -10.23 6.68
C SER A 207 -6.06 -10.34 6.72
N GLU A 208 -6.59 -11.51 7.05
CA GLU A 208 -8.02 -11.74 7.17
C GLU A 208 -8.77 -11.29 5.89
N ILE A 209 -8.27 -11.68 4.72
CA ILE A 209 -8.88 -11.35 3.42
C ILE A 209 -9.78 -12.51 2.98
N GLY A 210 -11.01 -12.16 2.62
CA GLY A 210 -12.04 -13.13 2.26
C GLY A 210 -11.85 -13.81 0.90
N SER A 211 -12.90 -14.44 0.43
CA SER A 211 -12.91 -15.35 -0.72
C SER A 211 -12.55 -14.74 -2.08
N TYR A 212 -12.52 -13.42 -2.18
CA TYR A 212 -12.12 -12.74 -3.42
C TYR A 212 -10.62 -12.47 -3.51
N GLY A 213 -9.87 -12.81 -2.44
CA GLY A 213 -8.42 -12.70 -2.43
C GLY A 213 -7.90 -11.26 -2.55
N VAL A 214 -6.65 -11.15 -2.95
CA VAL A 214 -5.98 -9.84 -3.08
C VAL A 214 -6.32 -9.18 -4.42
N ILE A 215 -6.28 -9.93 -5.51
CA ILE A 215 -6.62 -9.44 -6.85
C ILE A 215 -7.68 -10.36 -7.46
N ASN A 216 -8.78 -9.79 -7.90
CA ASN A 216 -9.80 -10.52 -8.63
C ASN A 216 -10.29 -9.69 -9.83
N THR A 217 -9.63 -9.85 -10.94
CA THR A 217 -9.95 -9.20 -12.21
C THR A 217 -10.59 -10.14 -13.22
N LYS A 218 -11.11 -11.30 -12.77
CA LYS A 218 -11.63 -12.37 -13.64
C LYS A 218 -12.71 -11.91 -14.63
N ASP A 219 -13.51 -10.94 -14.26
CA ASP A 219 -14.63 -10.43 -15.07
C ASP A 219 -14.28 -9.14 -15.85
N MET A 220 -13.02 -8.73 -15.82
CA MET A 220 -12.50 -7.58 -16.56
C MET A 220 -12.54 -7.83 -18.07
N THR A 221 -12.94 -6.82 -18.84
CA THR A 221 -12.97 -6.89 -20.31
C THR A 221 -11.89 -6.04 -20.98
N GLY A 222 -11.24 -5.16 -20.22
CA GLY A 222 -10.09 -4.39 -20.67
C GLY A 222 -8.75 -5.11 -20.41
N ASN A 223 -7.67 -4.37 -20.50
CA ASN A 223 -6.32 -4.89 -20.38
C ASN A 223 -5.79 -4.83 -18.93
N LEU A 224 -5.02 -5.84 -18.54
CA LEU A 224 -4.15 -5.83 -17.37
C LEU A 224 -2.73 -6.10 -17.83
N ASN A 225 -1.83 -5.13 -17.66
CA ASN A 225 -0.47 -5.23 -18.22
C ASN A 225 0.52 -5.85 -17.23
N SER A 226 0.50 -5.40 -15.97
CA SER A 226 1.49 -5.89 -14.99
C SER A 226 0.96 -5.95 -13.55
N ILE A 227 1.53 -6.89 -12.79
CA ILE A 227 1.35 -7.05 -11.34
C ILE A 227 2.74 -7.21 -10.73
N HIS A 228 3.11 -6.31 -9.82
CA HIS A 228 4.37 -6.34 -9.09
C HIS A 228 4.10 -6.35 -7.58
N ILE A 229 4.58 -7.39 -6.92
CA ILE A 229 4.39 -7.57 -5.48
C ILE A 229 5.74 -7.84 -4.85
N SER A 230 6.15 -7.01 -3.90
CA SER A 230 7.44 -7.18 -3.24
C SER A 230 7.38 -6.85 -1.74
N LYS A 231 8.14 -7.61 -0.95
CA LYS A 231 8.27 -7.40 0.50
C LYS A 231 6.92 -7.35 1.23
N CYS A 232 5.98 -8.17 0.77
CA CYS A 232 4.63 -8.24 1.34
C CYS A 232 4.43 -9.49 2.18
N THR A 233 3.51 -9.38 3.14
CA THR A 233 3.06 -10.52 3.95
C THR A 233 1.58 -10.75 3.71
N PHE A 234 1.22 -12.01 3.41
CA PHE A 234 -0.15 -12.47 3.22
C PHE A 234 -0.46 -13.48 4.31
N ASN A 235 -1.40 -13.15 5.19
CA ASN A 235 -1.80 -13.98 6.32
C ASN A 235 -3.31 -14.17 6.33
N ASP A 236 -3.78 -15.41 6.28
CA ASP A 236 -5.21 -15.73 6.21
C ASP A 236 -5.89 -15.03 5.01
N VAL A 237 -5.39 -15.34 3.82
CA VAL A 237 -5.90 -14.76 2.57
C VAL A 237 -6.56 -15.83 1.72
N ALA A 238 -7.86 -15.67 1.43
CA ALA A 238 -8.67 -16.64 0.69
C ALA A 238 -8.50 -18.08 1.24
N ALA A 239 -8.35 -18.22 2.55
CA ALA A 239 -7.94 -19.46 3.19
C ALA A 239 -8.86 -20.63 2.85
N THR A 240 -10.17 -20.44 2.87
CA THR A 240 -11.16 -21.51 2.66
C THR A 240 -11.80 -21.48 1.28
N ASN A 241 -11.86 -20.35 0.62
CA ASN A 241 -12.54 -20.17 -0.66
C ASN A 241 -11.79 -19.19 -1.55
N GLY A 242 -11.70 -19.45 -2.85
CA GLY A 242 -11.09 -18.54 -3.81
C GLY A 242 -9.59 -18.78 -4.00
N ALA A 243 -8.97 -17.95 -4.82
CA ALA A 243 -7.54 -17.86 -5.03
C ALA A 243 -7.00 -16.57 -4.41
N THR A 244 -5.72 -16.53 -4.07
CA THR A 244 -5.11 -15.30 -3.58
C THR A 244 -5.06 -14.25 -4.70
N PHE A 245 -4.76 -14.69 -5.92
CA PHE A 245 -4.74 -13.83 -7.11
C PHE A 245 -5.53 -14.49 -8.25
N THR A 246 -6.51 -13.79 -8.79
CA THR A 246 -7.30 -14.24 -9.94
C THR A 246 -7.28 -13.17 -11.03
N THR A 247 -6.90 -13.51 -12.25
CA THR A 247 -6.88 -12.59 -13.38
C THR A 247 -7.99 -12.85 -14.39
N ALA A 248 -8.10 -11.98 -15.40
CA ALA A 248 -9.15 -12.00 -16.39
C ALA A 248 -9.24 -13.34 -17.14
N LYS A 249 -10.46 -13.81 -17.41
CA LYS A 249 -10.71 -15.03 -18.18
C LYS A 249 -10.41 -14.87 -19.66
N ASN A 250 -10.56 -13.68 -20.20
CA ASN A 250 -10.42 -13.37 -21.62
C ASN A 250 -9.14 -12.58 -21.89
N VAL A 251 -8.00 -13.11 -21.46
CA VAL A 251 -6.70 -12.48 -21.71
C VAL A 251 -6.38 -12.52 -23.20
N THR A 252 -6.05 -11.36 -23.77
CA THR A 252 -5.67 -11.22 -25.18
C THR A 252 -4.21 -10.87 -25.39
N HIS A 253 -3.49 -10.55 -24.30
CA HIS A 253 -2.07 -10.15 -24.32
C HIS A 253 -1.35 -10.69 -23.08
N PRO A 254 -0.02 -10.76 -23.09
CA PRO A 254 0.77 -11.19 -21.94
C PRO A 254 0.61 -10.27 -20.74
N ILE A 255 0.60 -10.87 -19.54
CA ILE A 255 0.68 -10.15 -18.25
C ILE A 255 2.04 -10.44 -17.66
N THR A 256 2.75 -9.41 -17.20
CA THR A 256 3.92 -9.57 -16.34
C THR A 256 3.47 -9.69 -14.90
N PHE A 257 3.79 -10.83 -14.23
CA PHE A 257 3.39 -11.07 -12.85
C PHE A 257 4.60 -11.44 -12.00
N ASN A 258 5.10 -10.51 -11.22
CA ASN A 258 6.27 -10.71 -10.38
C ASN A 258 5.90 -10.66 -8.90
N ILE A 259 6.31 -11.69 -8.15
CA ILE A 259 6.20 -11.78 -6.69
C ILE A 259 7.60 -12.02 -6.15
N ASP A 260 8.13 -11.09 -5.33
CA ASP A 260 9.48 -11.21 -4.77
C ASP A 260 9.52 -10.87 -3.28
N GLN A 261 10.33 -11.60 -2.52
CA GLN A 261 10.57 -11.36 -1.08
C GLN A 261 9.26 -11.32 -0.26
N CYS A 262 8.31 -12.20 -0.55
CA CYS A 262 7.01 -12.23 0.11
C CYS A 262 6.86 -13.43 1.04
N THR A 263 6.02 -13.26 2.06
CA THR A 263 5.61 -14.34 2.98
C THR A 263 4.13 -14.64 2.80
N PHE A 264 3.81 -15.92 2.60
CA PHE A 264 2.45 -16.43 2.53
C PHE A 264 2.23 -17.40 3.69
N TYR A 265 1.22 -17.09 4.52
CA TYR A 265 0.82 -17.93 5.65
C TYR A 265 -0.70 -18.11 5.63
N VAL A 266 -1.16 -19.38 5.70
CA VAL A 266 -2.59 -19.70 5.64
C VAL A 266 -3.27 -19.11 4.41
N CYS A 267 -2.73 -19.39 3.23
CA CYS A 267 -3.29 -18.92 1.96
C CYS A 267 -3.78 -20.09 1.10
N ALA A 268 -4.89 -19.89 0.37
CA ALA A 268 -5.41 -20.82 -0.62
C ALA A 268 -5.60 -22.28 -0.12
N GLN A 269 -6.07 -22.47 1.11
CA GLN A 269 -6.23 -23.81 1.73
C GLN A 269 -7.50 -24.54 1.28
N GLY A 270 -8.43 -23.88 0.62
CA GLY A 270 -9.68 -24.51 0.18
C GLY A 270 -9.49 -25.56 -0.92
N SER A 271 -10.40 -26.54 -0.99
CA SER A 271 -10.38 -27.58 -2.03
C SER A 271 -10.40 -26.97 -3.43
N ASN A 272 -9.53 -27.44 -4.31
CA ASN A 272 -9.35 -26.96 -5.70
C ASN A 272 -9.03 -25.46 -5.80
N LYS A 273 -8.35 -24.89 -4.82
CA LYS A 273 -7.93 -23.49 -4.82
C LYS A 273 -6.46 -23.34 -5.18
N HIS A 274 -6.11 -22.18 -5.64
CA HIS A 274 -4.79 -21.88 -6.17
C HIS A 274 -4.24 -20.60 -5.53
N LEU A 275 -2.94 -20.50 -5.41
CA LEU A 275 -2.32 -19.21 -5.09
C LEU A 275 -2.62 -18.22 -6.21
N ILE A 276 -2.41 -18.65 -7.46
CA ILE A 276 -2.67 -17.85 -8.66
C ILE A 276 -3.60 -18.63 -9.59
N ASP A 277 -4.73 -18.06 -9.91
CA ASP A 277 -5.69 -18.56 -10.89
C ASP A 277 -5.71 -17.63 -12.11
N VAL A 278 -4.92 -17.95 -13.12
CA VAL A 278 -4.85 -17.21 -14.38
C VAL A 278 -5.27 -18.08 -15.54
N ASN A 279 -5.97 -17.47 -16.50
CA ASN A 279 -6.29 -18.11 -17.76
C ASN A 279 -5.17 -17.90 -18.78
N LYS A 280 -4.97 -18.86 -19.69
CA LYS A 280 -3.93 -18.81 -20.74
C LYS A 280 -2.55 -18.44 -20.17
N VAL A 281 -2.16 -19.15 -19.12
CA VAL A 281 -0.92 -18.88 -18.38
C VAL A 281 0.33 -18.94 -19.28
N GLU A 282 0.28 -19.70 -20.35
CA GLU A 282 1.33 -19.80 -21.36
C GLU A 282 1.68 -18.48 -22.04
N LEU A 283 0.77 -17.51 -21.99
CA LEU A 283 1.00 -16.16 -22.50
C LEU A 283 1.73 -15.26 -21.49
N HIS A 284 1.77 -15.63 -20.21
CA HIS A 284 2.20 -14.76 -19.14
C HIS A 284 3.64 -14.99 -18.72
N ASP A 285 4.30 -13.92 -18.29
CA ASP A 285 5.59 -14.00 -17.60
C ASP A 285 5.33 -13.93 -16.08
N ILE A 286 5.27 -15.13 -15.45
CA ILE A 286 5.02 -15.25 -14.01
C ILE A 286 6.32 -15.65 -13.32
N ARG A 287 6.76 -14.81 -12.36
CA ARG A 287 7.96 -15.06 -11.57
C ARG A 287 7.62 -14.96 -10.09
N ILE A 288 8.04 -15.97 -9.34
CA ILE A 288 7.93 -16.00 -7.88
C ILE A 288 9.31 -16.32 -7.33
N THR A 289 9.90 -15.37 -6.60
CA THR A 289 11.28 -15.46 -6.12
C THR A 289 11.39 -15.06 -4.65
N ASN A 290 12.35 -15.66 -3.94
CA ASN A 290 12.69 -15.29 -2.55
C ASN A 290 11.50 -15.30 -1.58
N CYS A 291 10.49 -16.16 -1.81
CA CYS A 291 9.27 -16.19 -1.02
C CYS A 291 9.27 -17.33 0.01
N LEU A 292 8.59 -17.07 1.13
CA LEU A 292 8.32 -18.05 2.16
C LEU A 292 6.84 -18.46 2.09
N PHE A 293 6.59 -19.77 2.00
CA PHE A 293 5.25 -20.35 2.05
C PHE A 293 5.12 -21.24 3.28
N ALA A 294 4.13 -20.94 4.13
CA ALA A 294 3.88 -21.70 5.34
C ALA A 294 2.38 -21.96 5.51
N ASN A 295 2.02 -23.21 5.78
CA ASN A 295 0.63 -23.63 5.99
C ASN A 295 -0.31 -23.16 4.85
N CYS A 296 0.16 -23.27 3.62
CA CYS A 296 -0.58 -22.88 2.43
C CYS A 296 -1.01 -24.10 1.62
N GLY A 297 -2.08 -23.94 0.83
CA GLY A 297 -2.64 -25.03 0.03
C GLY A 297 -3.47 -26.01 0.87
N SER A 298 -3.99 -27.05 0.24
CA SER A 298 -4.84 -28.07 0.86
C SER A 298 -4.10 -29.38 1.00
N SER A 299 -4.42 -30.16 2.04
CA SER A 299 -3.97 -31.56 2.22
C SER A 299 -4.52 -32.51 1.15
N ASP A 300 -5.49 -32.09 0.37
CA ASP A 300 -5.99 -32.86 -0.78
C ASP A 300 -4.93 -32.83 -1.89
N ALA A 301 -4.45 -34.00 -2.31
CA ALA A 301 -3.39 -34.17 -3.32
C ALA A 301 -3.69 -33.53 -4.68
N LYS A 302 -4.91 -33.09 -4.92
CA LYS A 302 -5.32 -32.33 -6.11
C LYS A 302 -5.02 -30.83 -6.01
N ASN A 303 -4.73 -30.33 -4.83
CA ASN A 303 -4.56 -28.90 -4.56
C ASN A 303 -3.13 -28.61 -4.20
N LYS A 304 -2.37 -28.26 -5.19
CA LYS A 304 -0.98 -27.94 -5.00
C LYS A 304 -0.83 -26.44 -4.74
N LEU A 305 0.00 -26.08 -3.80
CA LEU A 305 0.30 -24.72 -3.39
C LEU A 305 0.56 -23.77 -4.55
N CYS A 306 1.29 -24.24 -5.52
CA CYS A 306 1.64 -23.52 -6.73
C CYS A 306 0.88 -24.03 -7.93
N SER A 307 -0.42 -24.38 -7.77
CA SER A 307 -1.17 -24.61 -8.98
C SER A 307 -1.45 -23.27 -9.65
N ILE A 308 -0.37 -22.75 -10.18
CA ILE A 308 -0.43 -21.91 -11.34
C ILE A 308 -0.81 -22.86 -12.46
N LYS A 309 -1.95 -22.65 -13.07
CA LYS A 309 -2.29 -23.38 -14.29
C LYS A 309 -1.25 -23.02 -15.36
N GLY A 310 -0.08 -23.68 -15.36
CA GLY A 310 0.93 -23.48 -16.37
C GLY A 310 2.36 -23.38 -15.87
N ILE A 311 3.25 -22.92 -16.72
CA ILE A 311 4.68 -22.91 -16.51
C ILE A 311 5.10 -21.60 -15.84
N VAL A 312 5.60 -21.70 -14.62
CA VAL A 312 6.36 -20.63 -13.97
C VAL A 312 7.78 -20.68 -14.54
N LYS A 313 8.24 -19.62 -15.14
CA LYS A 313 9.56 -19.59 -15.79
C LYS A 313 10.72 -19.73 -14.81
N GLU A 314 10.58 -19.21 -13.60
CA GLU A 314 11.61 -19.35 -12.56
C GLU A 314 11.00 -19.33 -11.17
N THR A 315 11.30 -20.34 -10.37
CA THR A 315 11.01 -20.44 -8.95
C THR A 315 12.31 -20.79 -8.23
N SER A 316 13.26 -19.87 -8.17
CA SER A 316 14.48 -20.07 -7.41
C SER A 316 14.34 -19.43 -6.02
N ASP A 317 15.02 -20.01 -5.04
CA ASP A 317 15.20 -19.49 -3.69
C ASP A 317 13.90 -19.31 -2.87
N ASN A 318 12.85 -20.05 -3.21
CA ASN A 318 11.63 -20.07 -2.40
C ASN A 318 11.72 -21.09 -1.28
N TRP A 319 11.20 -20.73 -0.11
CA TRP A 319 11.15 -21.59 1.07
C TRP A 319 9.73 -22.09 1.32
N TYR A 320 9.64 -23.38 1.60
CA TYR A 320 8.37 -24.03 1.91
C TYR A 320 8.48 -24.83 3.18
N THR A 321 7.49 -24.74 4.05
CA THR A 321 7.43 -25.55 5.26
C THR A 321 6.84 -26.92 4.95
N THR A 322 7.03 -27.87 5.87
CA THR A 322 6.46 -29.24 5.77
C THR A 322 4.94 -29.25 5.74
N ASP A 323 4.28 -28.17 6.15
CA ASP A 323 2.83 -28.04 6.20
C ASP A 323 2.23 -27.48 4.90
N CYS A 324 3.05 -27.26 3.88
CA CYS A 324 2.61 -26.85 2.58
C CYS A 324 2.26 -28.04 1.70
N ALA A 325 1.09 -28.00 1.07
CA ALA A 325 0.72 -28.95 0.03
C ALA A 325 1.30 -28.50 -1.32
N TRP A 326 1.92 -29.43 -2.02
CA TRP A 326 2.57 -29.24 -3.35
C TRP A 326 1.71 -29.76 -4.47
#